data_2393e9eea618f32a1575bbea60812862
#
_entry.id   2393e9eea618f32a1575bbea60812862
#
_cell.length_a   1.000
_cell.length_b   1.000
_cell.length_c   1.000
_cell.angle_alpha   90.00
_cell.angle_beta   90.00
_cell.angle_gamma   90.00
#
_symmetry.space_group_name_H-M   'P 1'
#
loop_
_entity.id
_entity.type
_entity.pdbx_description
1 polymer ?
#
loop_
_entity_poly.entity_id
_entity_poly.type
_entity_poly.pdbx_seq_one_letter_code
_entity_poly.pdbx_strand_id
1 'polypeptide(L)'
;YRMYILSNGFTELQSRKMHSAGIESYFDGVILSEDIGVNKPNPEIFYHALRVAGVGASEALMIGDNLEVDIAGASRVGIDQVYYDLVASGDDAVSLKPSPTYVISSLLDLKGIL
;
A
#
# COMPACT_ATOMS: atom_id res chain seq x y z
N TYR A 1 -6.30 -12.08 6.80
CA TYR A 1 -6.22 -10.69 6.34
C TYR A 1 -6.94 -10.51 5.02
N ARG A 2 -7.62 -9.37 4.88
CA ARG A 2 -8.14 -8.95 3.58
C ARG A 2 -7.11 -8.08 2.89
N MET A 3 -6.90 -8.29 1.60
CA MET A 3 -5.89 -7.58 0.82
C MET A 3 -6.53 -6.83 -0.34
N TYR A 4 -6.11 -5.59 -0.52
CA TYR A 4 -6.57 -4.71 -1.59
C TYR A 4 -5.36 -4.11 -2.31
N ILE A 5 -5.51 -3.89 -3.61
CA ILE A 5 -4.55 -3.08 -4.37
C ILE A 5 -5.09 -1.65 -4.41
N LEU A 6 -4.23 -0.70 -4.08
CA LEU A 6 -4.53 0.73 -4.16
C LEU A 6 -3.58 1.37 -5.17
N SER A 7 -4.10 1.80 -6.30
CA SER A 7 -3.27 2.22 -7.43
C SER A 7 -3.74 3.54 -8.05
N ASN A 8 -2.75 4.37 -8.43
CA ASN A 8 -2.99 5.57 -9.22
C ASN A 8 -3.19 5.27 -10.72
N GLY A 9 -2.89 4.05 -11.15
CA GLY A 9 -3.10 3.61 -12.51
C GLY A 9 -2.88 2.11 -12.61
N PHE A 10 -3.96 1.35 -12.70
CA PHE A 10 -3.90 -0.10 -12.81
C PHE A 10 -4.33 -0.48 -14.23
N THR A 11 -3.33 -0.75 -15.07
CA THR A 11 -3.56 -1.02 -16.48
C THR A 11 -4.09 -2.44 -16.71
N GLU A 12 -4.70 -2.67 -17.89
CA GLU A 12 -5.10 -4.00 -18.31
C GLU A 12 -3.91 -4.96 -18.34
N LEU A 13 -2.72 -4.47 -18.71
CA LEU A 13 -1.50 -5.27 -18.70
C LEU A 13 -1.15 -5.77 -17.29
N GLN A 14 -1.26 -4.90 -16.29
CA GLN A 14 -1.01 -5.28 -14.90
C GLN A 14 -2.03 -6.32 -14.42
N SER A 15 -3.29 -6.17 -14.79
CA SER A 15 -4.34 -7.14 -14.49
C SER A 15 -4.03 -8.51 -15.11
N ARG A 16 -3.60 -8.52 -16.37
CA ARG A 16 -3.21 -9.76 -17.05
C ARG A 16 -2.02 -10.43 -16.40
N LYS A 17 -1.03 -9.65 -15.97
CA LYS A 17 0.15 -10.19 -15.27
C LYS A 17 -0.25 -10.84 -13.95
N MET A 18 -1.14 -10.22 -13.19
CA MET A 18 -1.64 -10.81 -11.95
C MET A 18 -2.39 -12.11 -12.21
N HIS A 19 -3.23 -12.14 -13.22
CA HIS A 19 -3.97 -13.34 -13.61
C HIS A 19 -3.02 -14.47 -14.00
N SER A 20 -2.05 -14.17 -14.87
CA SER A 20 -1.05 -15.16 -15.32
C SER A 20 -0.19 -15.69 -14.19
N ALA A 21 0.12 -14.86 -13.19
CA ALA A 21 0.87 -15.26 -12.00
C ALA A 21 0.00 -16.02 -10.99
N GLY A 22 -1.32 -16.07 -11.18
CA GLY A 22 -2.23 -16.75 -10.27
C GLY A 22 -2.40 -16.07 -8.92
N ILE A 23 -2.11 -14.76 -8.83
CA ILE A 23 -2.16 -14.03 -7.57
C ILE A 23 -3.41 -13.17 -7.41
N GLU A 24 -4.20 -12.95 -8.45
CA GLU A 24 -5.36 -12.05 -8.36
C GLU A 24 -6.41 -12.54 -7.36
N SER A 25 -6.52 -13.86 -7.16
CA SER A 25 -7.46 -14.44 -6.21
C SER A 25 -7.10 -14.16 -4.75
N TYR A 26 -5.88 -13.73 -4.47
CA TYR A 26 -5.46 -13.35 -3.13
C TYR A 26 -5.94 -11.95 -2.73
N PHE A 27 -6.39 -11.15 -3.69
CA PHE A 27 -6.86 -9.80 -3.43
C PHE A 27 -8.37 -9.74 -3.40
N ASP A 28 -8.89 -9.07 -2.39
CA ASP A 28 -10.33 -8.89 -2.20
C ASP A 28 -10.90 -7.79 -3.10
N GLY A 29 -10.03 -6.92 -3.61
CA GLY A 29 -10.43 -5.89 -4.55
C GLY A 29 -9.26 -5.03 -5.04
N VAL A 30 -9.57 -4.22 -6.04
CA VAL A 30 -8.67 -3.20 -6.60
C VAL A 30 -9.35 -1.86 -6.47
N ILE A 31 -8.66 -0.90 -5.86
CA ILE A 31 -9.14 0.46 -5.65
C ILE A 31 -8.32 1.38 -6.52
N LEU A 32 -8.96 2.07 -7.43
CA LEU A 32 -8.31 2.92 -8.41
C LEU A 32 -8.56 4.39 -8.11
N SER A 33 -7.55 5.23 -8.37
CA SER A 33 -7.68 6.67 -8.22
C SER A 33 -8.82 7.23 -9.07
N GLU A 34 -9.05 6.67 -10.25
CA GLU A 34 -10.12 7.09 -11.15
C GLU A 34 -11.52 6.85 -10.59
N ASP A 35 -11.68 5.94 -9.60
CA ASP A 35 -12.97 5.66 -8.97
C ASP A 35 -13.52 6.88 -8.23
N ILE A 36 -12.65 7.74 -7.72
CA ILE A 36 -13.03 8.96 -6.98
C ILE A 36 -12.40 10.23 -7.54
N GLY A 37 -11.63 10.12 -8.61
CA GLY A 37 -11.04 11.28 -9.30
C GLY A 37 -9.85 11.92 -8.61
N VAL A 38 -9.22 11.26 -7.63
CA VAL A 38 -8.02 11.77 -6.96
C VAL A 38 -6.97 10.67 -6.84
N ASN A 39 -5.71 11.07 -6.91
CA ASN A 39 -4.56 10.18 -6.82
C ASN A 39 -3.96 10.18 -5.41
N LYS A 40 -3.28 9.07 -5.04
CA LYS A 40 -2.36 9.11 -3.92
C LYS A 40 -1.33 10.22 -4.17
N PRO A 41 -0.89 11.00 -3.19
CA PRO A 41 -1.13 10.86 -1.75
C PRO A 41 -2.32 11.65 -1.21
N ASN A 42 -3.29 12.04 -2.05
CA ASN A 42 -4.47 12.74 -1.59
C ASN A 42 -5.19 11.90 -0.52
N PRO A 43 -5.50 12.46 0.68
CA PRO A 43 -6.09 11.68 1.76
C PRO A 43 -7.44 11.05 1.40
N GLU A 44 -8.18 11.62 0.47
CA GLU A 44 -9.49 11.08 0.08
C GLU A 44 -9.41 9.65 -0.48
N ILE A 45 -8.33 9.29 -1.20
CA ILE A 45 -8.21 7.93 -1.72
C ILE A 45 -7.98 6.93 -0.58
N PHE A 46 -7.25 7.32 0.46
CA PHE A 46 -7.03 6.46 1.63
C PHE A 46 -8.31 6.30 2.44
N TYR A 47 -9.09 7.35 2.63
CA TYR A 47 -10.41 7.26 3.28
C TYR A 47 -11.37 6.39 2.47
N HIS A 48 -11.37 6.53 1.16
CA HIS A 48 -12.17 5.68 0.28
C HIS A 48 -11.77 4.20 0.43
N ALA A 49 -10.47 3.90 0.47
CA ALA A 49 -9.98 2.54 0.67
C ALA A 49 -10.45 1.95 2.00
N LEU A 50 -10.40 2.74 3.07
CA LEU A 50 -10.88 2.31 4.38
C LEU A 50 -12.39 2.01 4.35
N ARG A 51 -13.18 2.83 3.66
CA ARG A 51 -14.62 2.59 3.49
C ARG A 51 -14.91 1.31 2.72
N VAL A 52 -14.17 1.07 1.64
CA VAL A 52 -14.32 -0.16 0.83
C VAL A 52 -13.96 -1.39 1.66
N ALA A 53 -12.89 -1.32 2.43
CA ALA A 53 -12.48 -2.41 3.31
C ALA A 53 -13.36 -2.57 4.55
N GLY A 54 -14.12 -1.54 4.91
CA GLY A 54 -14.99 -1.56 6.07
C GLY A 54 -14.25 -1.55 7.40
N VAL A 55 -13.09 -0.88 7.46
CA VAL A 55 -12.26 -0.83 8.67
C VAL A 55 -11.84 0.60 8.98
N GLY A 56 -11.38 0.81 10.22
CA GLY A 56 -10.74 2.06 10.62
C GLY A 56 -9.25 2.06 10.31
N ALA A 57 -8.64 3.25 10.38
CA ALA A 57 -7.21 3.41 10.08
C ALA A 57 -6.31 2.53 10.97
N SER A 58 -6.67 2.37 12.24
CA SER A 58 -5.89 1.55 13.19
C SER A 58 -5.92 0.05 12.87
N GLU A 59 -6.84 -0.38 12.02
CA GLU A 59 -7.01 -1.78 11.61
C GLU A 59 -6.41 -2.07 10.23
N ALA A 60 -5.78 -1.08 9.62
CA ALA A 60 -5.23 -1.15 8.27
C ALA A 60 -3.72 -1.00 8.28
N LEU A 61 -3.07 -1.54 7.26
CA LEU A 61 -1.64 -1.42 7.04
C LEU A 61 -1.41 -1.12 5.56
N MET A 62 -0.68 -0.06 5.27
CA MET A 62 -0.28 0.29 3.90
C MET A 62 1.10 -0.27 3.62
N ILE A 63 1.23 -0.98 2.52
CA ILE A 63 2.52 -1.50 2.03
C ILE A 63 2.80 -0.82 0.70
N GLY A 64 3.94 -0.15 0.59
CA GLY A 64 4.29 0.55 -0.63
C GLY A 64 5.77 0.82 -0.76
N ASP A 65 6.18 1.16 -1.98
CA ASP A 65 7.58 1.39 -2.35
C ASP A 65 7.91 2.86 -2.60
N ASN A 66 6.95 3.76 -2.37
CA ASN A 66 7.14 5.20 -2.57
C ASN A 66 6.92 5.94 -1.26
N LEU A 67 7.98 6.56 -0.74
CA LEU A 67 7.94 7.24 0.55
C LEU A 67 6.94 8.40 0.58
N GLU A 68 6.81 9.18 -0.49
CA GLU A 68 5.90 10.33 -0.51
C GLU A 68 4.46 9.94 -0.83
N VAL A 69 4.28 9.07 -1.82
CA VAL A 69 2.94 8.72 -2.31
C VAL A 69 2.25 7.73 -1.38
N ASP A 70 2.97 6.65 -1.00
CA ASP A 70 2.37 5.58 -0.20
C ASP A 70 2.53 5.81 1.30
N ILE A 71 3.76 6.08 1.74
CA ILE A 71 4.07 6.13 3.17
C ILE A 71 3.55 7.42 3.79
N ALA A 72 3.91 8.57 3.23
CA ALA A 72 3.42 9.85 3.74
C ALA A 72 1.89 9.97 3.61
N GLY A 73 1.34 9.48 2.48
CA GLY A 73 -0.09 9.51 2.26
C GLY A 73 -0.86 8.73 3.31
N ALA A 74 -0.45 7.50 3.58
CA ALA A 74 -1.08 6.66 4.60
C ALA A 74 -0.90 7.23 6.01
N SER A 75 0.30 7.75 6.31
CA SER A 75 0.60 8.34 7.62
C SER A 75 -0.33 9.51 7.96
N ARG A 76 -0.64 10.34 6.98
CA ARG A 76 -1.51 11.51 7.17
C ARG A 76 -2.92 11.17 7.58
N VAL A 77 -3.37 9.97 7.29
CA VAL A 77 -4.71 9.48 7.69
C VAL A 77 -4.67 8.48 8.84
N GLY A 78 -3.51 8.29 9.45
CA GLY A 78 -3.37 7.44 10.63
C GLY A 78 -3.24 5.94 10.35
N ILE A 79 -2.94 5.57 9.12
CA ILE A 79 -2.67 4.17 8.74
C ILE A 79 -1.18 3.88 8.94
N ASP A 80 -0.84 2.81 9.63
CA ASP A 80 0.54 2.35 9.76
C ASP A 80 1.09 1.92 8.40
N GLN A 81 2.41 2.02 8.20
CA GLN A 81 3.03 1.82 6.90
C GLN A 81 4.19 0.85 6.97
N VAL A 82 4.31 0.05 5.91
CA VAL A 82 5.48 -0.76 5.61
C VAL A 82 6.11 -0.21 4.34
N TYR A 83 7.33 0.29 4.43
CA TYR A 83 8.09 0.69 3.26
C TYR A 83 8.80 -0.52 2.67
N TYR A 84 8.50 -0.81 1.41
CA TYR A 84 9.18 -1.86 0.65
C TYR A 84 10.39 -1.24 -0.06
N ASP A 85 11.56 -1.46 0.52
CA ASP A 85 12.83 -0.94 0.00
C ASP A 85 13.34 -1.87 -1.10
N LEU A 86 12.94 -1.57 -2.35
CA LEU A 86 13.26 -2.39 -3.51
C LEU A 86 14.75 -2.47 -3.82
N VAL A 87 15.51 -1.46 -3.43
CA VAL A 87 16.96 -1.42 -3.69
C VAL A 87 17.77 -1.97 -2.51
N ALA A 88 17.09 -2.37 -1.44
CA ALA A 88 17.72 -2.92 -0.23
C ALA A 88 18.87 -2.02 0.26
N SER A 89 18.58 -0.72 0.40
CA SER A 89 19.57 0.31 0.78
C SER A 89 20.18 0.08 2.15
N GLY A 90 19.48 -0.67 3.01
CA GLY A 90 19.90 -0.88 4.38
C GLY A 90 19.47 0.23 5.35
N ASP A 91 18.74 1.23 4.86
CA ASP A 91 18.22 2.30 5.71
C ASP A 91 17.14 1.74 6.66
N ASP A 92 17.18 2.17 7.92
CA ASP A 92 16.14 1.83 8.88
C ASP A 92 14.99 2.86 8.84
N ALA A 93 13.90 2.54 9.55
CA ALA A 93 12.72 3.41 9.56
C ALA A 93 13.01 4.81 10.10
N VAL A 94 13.94 4.93 11.05
CA VAL A 94 14.25 6.21 11.71
C VAL A 94 15.00 7.16 10.77
N SER A 95 15.87 6.62 9.92
CA SER A 95 16.69 7.43 9.00
C SER A 95 15.93 7.90 7.76
N LEU A 96 14.81 7.25 7.42
CA LEU A 96 14.02 7.62 6.24
C LEU A 96 13.11 8.82 6.52
N LYS A 97 12.82 9.60 5.49
CA LYS A 97 11.93 10.78 5.54
C LYS A 97 10.92 10.72 4.40
N PRO A 98 9.61 10.61 4.69
CA PRO A 98 9.00 10.39 6.00
C PRO A 98 9.36 9.04 6.59
N SER A 99 9.38 8.96 7.92
CA SER A 99 9.74 7.73 8.63
C SER A 99 8.56 6.74 8.62
N PRO A 100 8.71 5.56 7.97
CA PRO A 100 7.65 4.56 7.98
C PRO A 100 7.59 3.81 9.32
N THR A 101 6.50 3.08 9.56
CA THR A 101 6.37 2.24 10.74
C THR A 101 7.35 1.06 10.68
N TYR A 102 7.46 0.43 9.50
CA TYR A 102 8.35 -0.71 9.25
C TYR A 102 9.06 -0.53 7.91
N VAL A 103 10.24 -1.16 7.77
CA VAL A 103 10.97 -1.26 6.50
C VAL A 103 11.22 -2.73 6.20
N ILE A 104 10.92 -3.15 4.99
CA ILE A 104 11.22 -4.50 4.51
C ILE A 104 11.98 -4.42 3.18
N SER A 105 12.81 -5.40 2.88
CA SER A 105 13.49 -5.56 1.58
C SER A 105 12.99 -6.78 0.82
N SER A 106 12.20 -7.62 1.46
CA SER A 106 11.54 -8.78 0.87
C SER A 106 10.12 -8.90 1.43
N LEU A 107 9.16 -9.29 0.60
CA LEU A 107 7.78 -9.52 1.05
C LEU A 107 7.68 -10.62 2.11
N LEU A 108 8.66 -11.54 2.15
CA LEU A 108 8.72 -12.58 3.18
C LEU A 108 8.91 -11.98 4.58
N ASP A 109 9.51 -10.80 4.68
CA ASP A 109 9.71 -10.10 5.95
C ASP A 109 8.39 -9.73 6.62
N LEU A 110 7.29 -9.66 5.86
CA LEU A 110 5.96 -9.39 6.41
C LEU A 110 5.51 -10.44 7.42
N LYS A 111 6.02 -11.65 7.35
CA LYS A 111 5.70 -12.71 8.30
C LYS A 111 6.06 -12.35 9.73
N GLY A 112 7.08 -11.49 9.92
CA GLY A 112 7.47 -11.03 11.24
C GLY A 112 6.67 -9.82 11.74
N ILE A 113 5.87 -9.20 10.87
CA ILE A 113 5.08 -8.01 11.18
C ILE A 113 3.60 -8.35 11.37
N LEU A 114 3.07 -9.21 10.51
CA LEU A 114 1.65 -9.57 10.51
C LEU A 114 1.26 -10.61 11.57
#